data_aae0ba120567562f2b40f40d2d7c00e6
#
_entry.id   aae0ba120567562f2b40f40d2d7c00e6
#
_cell.length_a   1.000
_cell.length_b   1.000
_cell.length_c   1.000
_cell.angle_alpha   90.00
_cell.angle_beta   90.00
_cell.angle_gamma   90.00
#
_symmetry.space_group_name_H-M   'P 1'
#
loop_
_entity.id
_entity.type
_entity.pdbx_description
1 polymer ?
#
loop_
_entity_poly.entity_id
_entity_poly.type
_entity_poly.pdbx_seq_one_letter_code
_entity_poly.pdbx_strand_id
1 'polypeptide(L)'
;ALSKTIFRYLNRFGVWFVPVDMGKTSKSPRRILQVGHALGKQRLRTYWHRFSPKKFTLPQLFACLVLKEFLQLDYRKLSALLQDAPSLSATIDLKHVPHFSTFQKAAARLLVSRRVQLLLDETVRAATQSRVMKKNVALAAIDGTGFETRHISAYFVKRRARACKTGYETTTYTRYPSANLLCDCNSHLVLGVATGRGPGPDDPYFGPVLKQAVKRVKIAALLADAGYDSEAAHVYAREECDARTLIPAMRGRPTTKKH
;
A
#
# COMPACT_ATOMS: atom_id res chain seq x y z
N ALA A 1 5.75 2.77 -6.51
CA ALA A 1 4.46 3.47 -6.48
C ALA A 1 3.76 3.28 -5.14
N LEU A 2 3.53 2.04 -4.66
CA LEU A 2 2.93 1.76 -3.32
C LEU A 2 3.66 2.49 -2.18
N SER A 3 4.99 2.63 -2.26
CA SER A 3 5.75 3.37 -1.27
C SER A 3 5.33 4.85 -1.24
N LYS A 4 5.23 5.53 -2.36
CA LYS A 4 4.85 6.95 -2.42
C LYS A 4 3.43 7.20 -1.91
N THR A 5 2.53 6.25 -2.08
CA THR A 5 1.14 6.37 -1.64
C THR A 5 1.04 6.15 -0.13
N ILE A 6 1.60 5.08 0.43
CA ILE A 6 1.72 4.89 1.89
C ILE A 6 2.37 6.12 2.55
N PHE A 7 3.33 6.79 1.88
CA PHE A 7 4.05 7.95 2.38
C PHE A 7 3.26 9.25 2.45
N ARG A 8 2.41 9.54 1.50
CA ARG A 8 1.48 10.66 1.61
C ARG A 8 0.61 10.55 2.87
N TYR A 9 0.38 9.32 3.31
CA TYR A 9 -0.40 9.02 4.51
C TYR A 9 0.27 9.37 5.80
N LEU A 10 1.49 8.90 5.98
CA LEU A 10 2.24 9.08 7.22
C LEU A 10 2.57 10.55 7.49
N ASN A 11 2.68 11.35 6.43
CA ASN A 11 2.90 12.79 6.54
C ASN A 11 1.71 13.55 7.17
N ARG A 12 0.49 13.04 7.08
CA ARG A 12 -0.71 13.63 7.72
C ARG A 12 -0.96 13.12 9.15
N PHE A 13 -0.39 11.98 9.53
CA PHE A 13 -0.60 11.37 10.84
C PHE A 13 0.23 11.96 11.99
N GLY A 14 1.06 12.95 11.77
CA GLY A 14 1.88 13.59 12.81
C GLY A 14 1.11 14.21 14.00
N VAL A 15 -0.20 14.06 14.02
CA VAL A 15 -1.09 14.80 14.95
C VAL A 15 -1.42 14.03 16.23
N TRP A 16 -1.07 12.73 16.33
CA TRP A 16 -1.68 11.85 17.34
C TRP A 16 -1.12 11.93 18.74
N PHE A 17 0.05 12.52 18.97
CA PHE A 17 0.68 12.48 20.29
C PHE A 17 1.35 13.79 20.76
N VAL A 18 1.22 14.87 20.00
CA VAL A 18 1.70 16.18 20.44
C VAL A 18 0.71 17.23 19.94
N PRO A 19 0.22 18.16 20.76
CA PRO A 19 -0.56 19.31 20.28
C PRO A 19 0.38 20.19 19.47
N VAL A 20 0.36 20.03 18.14
CA VAL A 20 1.16 20.81 17.20
C VAL A 20 0.26 21.24 16.06
N ASP A 21 0.33 22.52 15.77
CA ASP A 21 -0.26 23.29 14.69
C ASP A 21 -0.75 22.44 13.49
N MET A 22 -2.07 22.37 13.34
CA MET A 22 -2.81 21.47 12.42
C MET A 22 -2.65 21.82 10.95
N GLY A 23 -1.83 22.79 10.59
CA GLY A 23 -1.77 23.37 9.23
C GLY A 23 -0.70 22.84 8.30
N LYS A 24 0.27 22.04 8.74
CA LYS A 24 1.43 21.67 7.90
C LYS A 24 1.71 20.17 7.86
N THR A 25 1.83 19.63 6.65
CA THR A 25 2.31 18.27 6.40
C THR A 25 3.74 18.12 6.91
N SER A 26 3.97 17.25 7.88
CA SER A 26 5.29 17.03 8.42
C SER A 26 6.09 16.04 7.56
N LYS A 27 7.31 16.45 7.17
CA LYS A 27 8.31 15.56 6.54
C LYS A 27 9.34 15.06 7.55
N SER A 28 9.08 15.18 8.84
CA SER A 28 10.02 14.81 9.91
C SER A 28 10.17 13.28 10.02
N PRO A 29 11.40 12.74 9.87
CA PRO A 29 11.68 11.31 10.08
C PRO A 29 11.28 10.83 11.48
N ARG A 30 11.44 11.67 12.51
CA ARG A 30 11.05 11.39 13.90
C ARG A 30 9.54 11.12 14.00
N ARG A 31 8.70 11.98 13.40
CA ARG A 31 7.26 11.82 13.42
C ARG A 31 6.81 10.58 12.66
N ILE A 32 7.46 10.26 11.55
CA ILE A 32 7.21 9.03 10.79
C ILE A 32 7.47 7.79 11.65
N LEU A 33 8.59 7.75 12.37
CA LEU A 33 8.89 6.67 13.32
C LEU A 33 7.84 6.56 14.42
N GLN A 34 7.44 7.68 15.04
CA GLN A 34 6.42 7.71 16.10
C GLN A 34 5.09 7.14 15.62
N VAL A 35 4.60 7.60 14.47
CA VAL A 35 3.33 7.14 13.90
C VAL A 35 3.41 5.67 13.52
N GLY A 36 4.46 5.25 12.82
CA GLY A 36 4.68 3.85 12.48
C GLY A 36 4.74 2.94 13.70
N HIS A 37 5.42 3.38 14.77
CA HIS A 37 5.51 2.65 16.03
C HIS A 37 4.15 2.55 16.74
N ALA A 38 3.41 3.66 16.81
CA ALA A 38 2.07 3.68 17.41
C ALA A 38 1.10 2.75 16.69
N LEU A 39 1.04 2.80 15.34
CA LEU A 39 0.22 1.90 14.53
C LEU A 39 0.65 0.43 14.72
N GLY A 40 1.96 0.18 14.75
CA GLY A 40 2.51 -1.14 15.00
C GLY A 40 2.11 -1.70 16.36
N LYS A 41 2.16 -0.91 17.43
CA LYS A 41 1.75 -1.30 18.78
C LYS A 41 0.28 -1.72 18.87
N GLN A 42 -0.59 -1.11 18.10
CA GLN A 42 -2.02 -1.41 18.12
C GLN A 42 -2.36 -2.76 17.45
N ARG A 43 -1.59 -3.20 16.47
CA ARG A 43 -1.96 -4.34 15.62
C ARG A 43 -0.94 -5.46 15.54
N LEU A 44 0.30 -5.22 15.91
CA LEU A 44 1.35 -6.22 15.90
C LEU A 44 1.61 -6.76 17.31
N ARG A 45 1.92 -8.04 17.40
CA ARG A 45 2.45 -8.62 18.65
C ARG A 45 3.80 -7.99 18.96
N THR A 46 4.17 -7.95 20.24
CA THR A 46 5.49 -7.43 20.66
C THR A 46 6.62 -8.24 20.01
N TYR A 47 6.50 -9.56 20.03
CA TYR A 47 7.50 -10.48 19.48
C TYR A 47 6.83 -11.49 18.54
N TRP A 48 7.66 -12.07 17.66
CA TRP A 48 7.20 -13.07 16.71
C TRP A 48 6.68 -14.35 17.39
N HIS A 49 7.45 -14.83 18.34
CA HIS A 49 7.19 -16.04 19.10
C HIS A 49 7.66 -15.85 20.56
N ARG A 50 7.13 -16.66 21.52
CA ARG A 50 7.53 -16.60 22.92
C ARG A 50 9.03 -16.82 23.15
N PHE A 51 9.67 -17.62 22.29
CA PHE A 51 11.11 -17.92 22.31
C PHE A 51 11.94 -17.00 21.40
N SER A 52 11.37 -15.95 20.81
CA SER A 52 12.13 -14.99 20.02
C SER A 52 13.13 -14.24 20.91
N PRO A 53 14.33 -13.94 20.38
CA PRO A 53 15.23 -12.99 21.05
C PRO A 53 14.50 -11.67 21.31
N LYS A 54 14.39 -11.27 22.59
CA LYS A 54 13.66 -10.06 23.02
C LYS A 54 14.45 -8.76 22.74
N LYS A 55 15.27 -8.76 21.68
CA LYS A 55 16.14 -7.63 21.34
C LYS A 55 15.40 -6.52 20.57
N PHE A 56 14.47 -6.90 19.69
CA PHE A 56 13.70 -5.98 18.85
C PHE A 56 12.22 -6.36 18.85
N THR A 57 11.35 -5.41 19.08
CA THR A 57 9.90 -5.63 18.97
C THR A 57 9.42 -5.50 17.51
N LEU A 58 8.34 -6.18 17.16
CA LEU A 58 7.76 -6.05 15.81
C LEU A 58 7.28 -4.63 15.50
N PRO A 59 6.67 -3.87 16.44
CA PRO A 59 6.36 -2.46 16.23
C PRO A 59 7.58 -1.59 15.91
N GLN A 60 8.70 -1.80 16.61
CA GLN A 60 9.95 -1.07 16.33
C GLN A 60 10.46 -1.36 14.92
N LEU A 61 10.53 -2.66 14.54
CA LEU A 61 10.98 -3.05 13.21
C LEU A 61 10.04 -2.52 12.13
N PHE A 62 8.71 -2.53 12.35
CA PHE A 62 7.74 -1.96 11.44
C PHE A 62 7.94 -0.45 11.26
N ALA A 63 8.12 0.31 12.34
CA ALA A 63 8.38 1.75 12.29
C ALA A 63 9.65 2.06 11.47
N CYS A 64 10.72 1.29 11.67
CA CYS A 64 11.95 1.43 10.89
C CYS A 64 11.74 1.13 9.41
N LEU A 65 10.95 0.10 9.06
CA LEU A 65 10.60 -0.21 7.67
C LEU A 65 9.77 0.90 7.02
N VAL A 66 8.85 1.50 7.78
CA VAL A 66 8.09 2.67 7.33
C VAL A 66 9.03 3.85 7.06
N LEU A 67 9.97 4.13 7.97
CA LEU A 67 10.98 5.18 7.77
C LEU A 67 11.85 4.89 6.54
N LYS A 68 12.30 3.64 6.38
CA LYS A 68 13.06 3.20 5.20
C LYS A 68 12.35 3.59 3.90
N GLU A 69 11.09 3.24 3.79
CA GLU A 69 10.29 3.58 2.61
C GLU A 69 10.12 5.09 2.47
N PHE A 70 9.80 5.80 3.54
CA PHE A 70 9.63 7.26 3.52
C PHE A 70 10.86 7.99 2.97
N LEU A 71 12.06 7.58 3.37
CA LEU A 71 13.31 8.16 2.94
C LEU A 71 13.88 7.50 1.67
N GLN A 72 13.19 6.49 1.09
CA GLN A 72 13.64 5.73 -0.09
C GLN A 72 15.02 5.09 0.10
N LEU A 73 15.28 4.57 1.32
CA LEU A 73 16.55 3.94 1.66
C LEU A 73 16.55 2.45 1.31
N ASP A 74 17.73 1.87 1.12
CA ASP A 74 17.94 0.45 1.22
C ASP A 74 18.12 0.02 2.70
N TYR A 75 18.18 -1.29 2.97
CA TYR A 75 18.32 -1.79 4.34
C TYR A 75 19.67 -1.43 4.99
N ARG A 76 20.75 -1.30 4.22
CA ARG A 76 22.08 -0.94 4.74
C ARG A 76 22.12 0.53 5.12
N LYS A 77 21.61 1.40 4.24
CA LYS A 77 21.47 2.84 4.52
C LYS A 77 20.55 3.12 5.71
N LEU A 78 19.47 2.34 5.88
CA LEU A 78 18.63 2.44 7.07
C LEU A 78 19.41 2.14 8.35
N SER A 79 20.20 1.04 8.37
CA SER A 79 21.03 0.71 9.54
C SER A 79 22.05 1.81 9.83
N ALA A 80 22.74 2.33 8.82
CA ALA A 80 23.69 3.42 8.97
C ALA A 80 23.02 4.69 9.51
N LEU A 81 21.91 5.12 8.92
CA LEU A 81 21.16 6.29 9.38
C LEU A 81 20.77 6.19 10.86
N LEU A 82 20.30 5.02 11.30
CA LEU A 82 19.89 4.83 12.71
C LEU A 82 21.09 4.77 13.66
N GLN A 83 22.30 4.40 13.20
CA GLN A 83 23.53 4.47 13.94
C GLN A 83 24.02 5.91 14.07
N ASP A 84 24.01 6.66 12.97
CA ASP A 84 24.47 8.04 12.89
C ASP A 84 23.52 9.03 13.60
N ALA A 85 22.24 8.65 13.73
CA ALA A 85 21.21 9.48 14.38
C ALA A 85 20.57 8.77 15.59
N PRO A 86 21.25 8.64 16.74
CA PRO A 86 20.72 7.98 17.94
C PRO A 86 19.42 8.57 18.45
N SER A 87 19.19 9.87 18.23
CA SER A 87 17.95 10.55 18.58
C SER A 87 16.71 10.01 17.86
N LEU A 88 16.86 9.44 16.65
CA LEU A 88 15.80 8.75 15.94
C LEU A 88 15.51 7.39 16.58
N SER A 89 16.56 6.63 16.89
CA SER A 89 16.45 5.32 17.56
C SER A 89 15.78 5.45 18.95
N ALA A 90 16.13 6.47 19.70
CA ALA A 90 15.55 6.78 21.01
C ALA A 90 14.04 7.10 20.93
N THR A 91 13.57 7.65 19.81
CA THR A 91 12.15 8.00 19.62
C THR A 91 11.20 6.78 19.75
N ILE A 92 11.69 5.59 19.49
CA ILE A 92 10.93 4.33 19.53
C ILE A 92 11.52 3.34 20.55
N ASP A 93 12.29 3.81 21.51
CA ASP A 93 12.98 3.00 22.53
C ASP A 93 13.87 1.90 21.95
N LEU A 94 14.53 2.17 20.83
CA LEU A 94 15.41 1.21 20.16
C LEU A 94 16.81 1.27 20.77
N LYS A 95 17.09 0.38 21.74
CA LYS A 95 18.37 0.35 22.47
C LYS A 95 19.58 -0.03 21.61
N HIS A 96 19.37 -0.83 20.59
CA HIS A 96 20.40 -1.28 19.66
C HIS A 96 19.89 -1.13 18.24
N VAL A 97 20.73 -0.75 17.30
CA VAL A 97 20.36 -0.69 15.89
C VAL A 97 20.38 -2.09 15.29
N PRO A 98 19.28 -2.53 14.65
CA PRO A 98 19.25 -3.82 13.95
C PRO A 98 20.20 -3.85 12.77
N HIS A 99 20.85 -4.99 12.57
CA HIS A 99 21.60 -5.25 11.34
C HIS A 99 20.67 -5.25 10.11
N PHE A 100 21.15 -4.87 8.95
CA PHE A 100 20.33 -4.75 7.73
C PHE A 100 19.58 -6.05 7.37
N SER A 101 20.18 -7.22 7.63
CA SER A 101 19.53 -8.52 7.40
C SER A 101 18.33 -8.77 8.35
N THR A 102 18.33 -8.15 9.53
CA THR A 102 17.18 -8.21 10.46
C THR A 102 15.99 -7.45 9.87
N PHE A 103 16.22 -6.28 9.28
CA PHE A 103 15.17 -5.54 8.57
C PHE A 103 14.63 -6.29 7.35
N GLN A 104 15.51 -6.92 6.55
CA GLN A 104 15.11 -7.75 5.42
C GLN A 104 14.21 -8.92 5.86
N LYS A 105 14.62 -9.66 6.91
CA LYS A 105 13.83 -10.76 7.47
C LYS A 105 12.51 -10.26 8.07
N ALA A 106 12.52 -9.10 8.73
CA ALA A 106 11.32 -8.48 9.27
C ALA A 106 10.36 -8.08 8.16
N ALA A 107 10.83 -7.45 7.08
CA ALA A 107 10.00 -7.08 5.93
C ALA A 107 9.30 -8.31 5.32
N ALA A 108 10.03 -9.40 5.05
CA ALA A 108 9.46 -10.62 4.51
C ALA A 108 8.37 -11.25 5.41
N ARG A 109 8.50 -11.08 6.73
CA ARG A 109 7.54 -11.63 7.70
C ARG A 109 6.35 -10.70 7.99
N LEU A 110 6.59 -9.38 8.04
CA LEU A 110 5.56 -8.38 8.38
C LEU A 110 4.68 -8.03 7.20
N LEU A 111 5.24 -7.96 5.98
CA LEU A 111 4.54 -7.52 4.78
C LEU A 111 3.77 -8.67 4.09
N VAL A 112 3.18 -9.57 4.88
CA VAL A 112 2.24 -10.58 4.38
C VAL A 112 0.82 -10.04 4.38
N SER A 113 0.00 -10.46 3.40
CA SER A 113 -1.32 -9.92 3.13
C SER A 113 -2.19 -9.70 4.38
N ARG A 114 -2.32 -10.71 5.24
CA ARG A 114 -3.14 -10.62 6.47
C ARG A 114 -2.69 -9.47 7.41
N ARG A 115 -1.38 -9.28 7.58
CA ARG A 115 -0.87 -8.22 8.47
C ARG A 115 -0.97 -6.85 7.82
N VAL A 116 -0.74 -6.78 6.53
CA VAL A 116 -0.94 -5.55 5.76
C VAL A 116 -2.38 -5.08 5.90
N GLN A 117 -3.37 -5.97 5.81
CA GLN A 117 -4.77 -5.62 6.03
C GLN A 117 -5.03 -5.08 7.44
N LEU A 118 -4.50 -5.74 8.50
CA LEU A 118 -4.65 -5.26 9.87
C LEU A 118 -4.01 -3.87 10.10
N LEU A 119 -2.86 -3.63 9.50
CA LEU A 119 -2.18 -2.32 9.58
C LEU A 119 -2.95 -1.26 8.80
N LEU A 120 -3.53 -1.62 7.66
CA LEU A 120 -4.37 -0.73 6.86
C LEU A 120 -5.67 -0.39 7.60
N ASP A 121 -6.33 -1.37 8.24
CA ASP A 121 -7.50 -1.15 9.09
C ASP A 121 -7.19 -0.13 10.19
N GLU A 122 -6.03 -0.27 10.86
CA GLU A 122 -5.62 0.64 11.91
C GLU A 122 -5.30 2.04 11.37
N THR A 123 -4.67 2.10 10.20
CA THR A 123 -4.36 3.38 9.53
C THR A 123 -5.64 4.15 9.21
N VAL A 124 -6.63 3.50 8.63
CA VAL A 124 -7.92 4.11 8.29
C VAL A 124 -8.67 4.52 9.58
N ARG A 125 -8.67 3.65 10.61
CA ARG A 125 -9.28 3.95 11.91
C ARG A 125 -8.65 5.19 12.55
N ALA A 126 -7.33 5.23 12.60
CA ALA A 126 -6.57 6.34 13.15
C ALA A 126 -6.85 7.66 12.39
N ALA A 127 -6.90 7.61 11.05
CA ALA A 127 -7.21 8.75 10.21
C ALA A 127 -8.62 9.29 10.43
N THR A 128 -9.58 8.40 10.61
CA THR A 128 -10.97 8.78 10.89
C THR A 128 -11.10 9.43 12.28
N GLN A 129 -10.44 8.86 13.29
CA GLN A 129 -10.44 9.40 14.65
C GLN A 129 -9.78 10.77 14.73
N SER A 130 -8.71 11.01 13.97
CA SER A 130 -8.03 12.31 13.89
C SER A 130 -8.70 13.32 12.96
N ARG A 131 -9.85 12.98 12.38
CA ARG A 131 -10.57 13.81 11.41
C ARG A 131 -9.76 14.16 10.14
N VAL A 132 -8.68 13.44 9.87
CA VAL A 132 -7.93 13.52 8.60
C VAL A 132 -8.77 12.97 7.44
N MET A 133 -9.64 12.00 7.75
CA MET A 133 -10.57 11.40 6.80
C MET A 133 -11.97 11.30 7.42
N LYS A 134 -13.00 11.43 6.60
CA LYS A 134 -14.39 11.20 7.00
C LYS A 134 -14.70 9.69 6.91
N LYS A 135 -15.58 9.20 7.80
CA LYS A 135 -16.10 7.82 7.73
C LYS A 135 -16.99 7.61 6.49
N ASN A 136 -17.66 8.66 6.05
CA ASN A 136 -18.44 8.68 4.81
C ASN A 136 -17.58 9.34 3.73
N VAL A 137 -17.06 8.54 2.82
CA VAL A 137 -16.23 8.94 1.68
C VAL A 137 -17.16 9.31 0.53
N ALA A 138 -17.15 10.57 0.13
CA ALA A 138 -18.01 11.05 -0.95
C ALA A 138 -17.57 10.48 -2.30
N LEU A 139 -16.26 10.40 -2.53
CA LEU A 139 -15.69 9.93 -3.78
C LEU A 139 -14.41 9.14 -3.51
N ALA A 140 -14.38 7.91 -4.00
CA ALA A 140 -13.19 7.07 -4.01
C ALA A 140 -12.78 6.77 -5.45
N ALA A 141 -11.52 6.40 -5.67
CA ALA A 141 -11.02 5.98 -6.98
C ALA A 141 -10.27 4.66 -6.85
N ILE A 142 -10.49 3.77 -7.81
CA ILE A 142 -9.74 2.52 -7.96
C ILE A 142 -8.89 2.59 -9.22
N ASP A 143 -7.64 2.14 -9.10
CA ASP A 143 -6.71 2.08 -10.23
C ASP A 143 -5.67 0.97 -10.03
N GLY A 144 -5.21 0.41 -11.15
CA GLY A 144 -4.16 -0.59 -11.23
C GLY A 144 -2.79 0.04 -11.43
N THR A 145 -1.76 -0.45 -10.73
CA THR A 145 -0.38 -0.04 -10.94
C THR A 145 0.55 -1.24 -11.08
N GLY A 146 1.41 -1.20 -12.09
CA GLY A 146 2.48 -2.18 -12.26
C GLY A 146 3.77 -1.76 -11.57
N PHE A 147 4.53 -2.74 -11.09
CA PHE A 147 5.86 -2.52 -10.52
C PHE A 147 6.93 -3.05 -11.46
N GLU A 148 7.81 -2.17 -11.92
CA GLU A 148 8.96 -2.61 -12.70
C GLU A 148 9.89 -3.48 -11.84
N THR A 149 10.20 -4.67 -12.36
CA THR A 149 11.25 -5.51 -11.79
C THR A 149 12.57 -5.13 -12.45
N ARG A 150 13.45 -4.47 -11.72
CA ARG A 150 14.77 -4.04 -12.21
C ARG A 150 15.72 -5.19 -12.55
N HIS A 151 15.41 -6.43 -12.18
CA HIS A 151 16.25 -7.59 -12.46
C HIS A 151 15.61 -8.49 -13.52
N ILE A 152 15.86 -8.18 -14.78
CA ILE A 152 15.67 -9.15 -15.86
C ILE A 152 16.87 -10.09 -15.80
N SER A 153 16.65 -11.41 -15.58
CA SER A 153 17.76 -12.36 -15.59
C SER A 153 18.44 -12.39 -16.97
N ALA A 154 19.77 -12.48 -16.99
CA ALA A 154 20.53 -12.58 -18.26
C ALA A 154 20.05 -13.77 -19.11
N TYR A 155 19.59 -14.85 -18.48
CA TYR A 155 18.98 -16.00 -19.15
C TYR A 155 17.69 -15.60 -19.91
N PHE A 156 16.83 -14.78 -19.31
CA PHE A 156 15.58 -14.34 -19.93
C PHE A 156 15.83 -13.43 -21.14
N VAL A 157 16.82 -12.54 -21.04
CA VAL A 157 17.26 -11.68 -22.16
C VAL A 157 17.77 -12.53 -23.32
N LYS A 158 18.64 -13.53 -23.03
CA LYS A 158 19.18 -14.46 -24.05
C LYS A 158 18.07 -15.30 -24.71
N ARG A 159 17.10 -15.78 -23.93
CA ARG A 159 15.96 -16.55 -24.47
C ARG A 159 15.07 -15.70 -25.36
N ARG A 160 14.82 -14.43 -25.00
CA ARG A 160 14.06 -13.47 -25.80
C ARG A 160 14.77 -13.19 -27.13
N ALA A 161 16.09 -12.96 -27.11
CA ALA A 161 16.87 -12.74 -28.30
C ALA A 161 16.88 -13.95 -29.28
N ARG A 162 16.80 -15.18 -28.74
CA ARG A 162 16.69 -16.41 -29.55
C ARG A 162 15.31 -16.57 -30.20
N ALA A 163 14.23 -16.19 -29.50
CA ALA A 163 12.87 -16.27 -30.01
C ALA A 163 12.60 -15.27 -31.16
N CYS A 164 13.29 -14.13 -31.18
CA CYS A 164 13.19 -13.13 -32.26
C CYS A 164 13.76 -13.57 -33.62
N LYS A 165 14.49 -14.68 -33.68
CA LYS A 165 15.10 -15.18 -34.94
C LYS A 165 14.13 -15.94 -35.86
N THR A 166 12.91 -16.18 -35.46
CA THR A 166 11.92 -17.00 -36.21
C THR A 166 10.93 -16.21 -37.04
N GLY A 167 11.16 -14.91 -37.28
CA GLY A 167 10.35 -14.12 -38.23
C GLY A 167 8.92 -13.77 -37.78
N TYR A 168 8.48 -14.29 -36.64
CA TYR A 168 7.19 -13.92 -36.05
C TYR A 168 7.46 -12.97 -34.89
N GLU A 169 6.88 -11.75 -34.93
CA GLU A 169 6.86 -10.84 -33.77
C GLU A 169 5.97 -11.45 -32.65
N THR A 170 6.59 -12.31 -31.86
CA THR A 170 5.92 -12.78 -30.66
C THR A 170 6.04 -11.70 -29.60
N THR A 171 4.97 -10.96 -29.33
CA THR A 171 4.90 -10.01 -28.25
C THR A 171 5.04 -10.75 -26.92
N THR A 172 6.26 -10.80 -26.40
CA THR A 172 6.54 -11.49 -25.14
C THR A 172 6.25 -10.53 -24.00
N TYR A 173 5.10 -10.66 -23.37
CA TYR A 173 4.74 -9.90 -22.19
C TYR A 173 5.64 -10.31 -21.01
N THR A 174 6.37 -9.36 -20.48
CA THR A 174 7.14 -9.57 -19.24
C THR A 174 6.18 -9.50 -18.07
N ARG A 175 6.08 -10.58 -17.28
CA ARG A 175 5.27 -10.58 -16.07
C ARG A 175 5.87 -9.64 -15.03
N TYR A 176 5.05 -8.80 -14.45
CA TYR A 176 5.43 -7.85 -13.40
C TYR A 176 4.44 -7.94 -12.23
N PRO A 177 4.88 -7.66 -10.99
CA PRO A 177 3.96 -7.50 -9.87
C PRO A 177 3.04 -6.32 -10.11
N SER A 178 1.76 -6.49 -9.84
CA SER A 178 0.75 -5.42 -9.93
C SER A 178 0.01 -5.27 -8.61
N ALA A 179 -0.56 -4.09 -8.38
CA ALA A 179 -1.48 -3.84 -7.29
C ALA A 179 -2.61 -2.94 -7.77
N ASN A 180 -3.82 -3.31 -7.41
CA ASN A 180 -5.00 -2.49 -7.58
C ASN A 180 -5.31 -1.83 -6.24
N LEU A 181 -5.44 -0.51 -6.23
CA LEU A 181 -5.59 0.32 -5.05
C LEU A 181 -6.88 1.11 -5.14
N LEU A 182 -7.66 1.11 -4.06
CA LEU A 182 -8.81 1.99 -3.90
C LEU A 182 -8.46 3.05 -2.86
N CYS A 183 -8.59 4.32 -3.24
CA CYS A 183 -8.22 5.47 -2.43
C CYS A 183 -9.39 6.44 -2.25
N ASP A 184 -9.47 7.10 -1.09
CA ASP A 184 -10.31 8.28 -0.92
C ASP A 184 -9.73 9.46 -1.71
N CYS A 185 -10.50 10.07 -2.60
CA CYS A 185 -10.05 11.17 -3.45
C CYS A 185 -9.70 12.45 -2.67
N ASN A 186 -10.28 12.64 -1.48
CA ASN A 186 -10.01 13.82 -0.66
C ASN A 186 -8.74 13.68 0.18
N SER A 187 -8.63 12.61 0.95
CA SER A 187 -7.48 12.38 1.85
C SER A 187 -6.33 11.65 1.16
N HIS A 188 -6.57 11.06 0.00
CA HIS A 188 -5.68 10.14 -0.73
C HIS A 188 -5.32 8.88 0.07
N LEU A 189 -6.13 8.51 1.07
CA LEU A 189 -5.94 7.31 1.88
C LEU A 189 -6.31 6.04 1.10
N VAL A 190 -5.44 4.99 1.11
CA VAL A 190 -5.75 3.66 0.57
C VAL A 190 -6.79 3.00 1.47
N LEU A 191 -7.88 2.62 0.91
CA LEU A 191 -9.01 1.97 1.59
C LEU A 191 -9.05 0.47 1.32
N GLY A 192 -8.52 0.06 0.18
CA GLY A 192 -8.42 -1.34 -0.22
C GLY A 192 -7.21 -1.58 -1.10
N VAL A 193 -6.67 -2.79 -1.09
CA VAL A 193 -5.53 -3.20 -1.91
C VAL A 193 -5.64 -4.68 -2.27
N ALA A 194 -5.47 -4.98 -3.56
CA ALA A 194 -5.23 -6.34 -4.04
C ALA A 194 -3.95 -6.38 -4.85
N THR A 195 -3.18 -7.45 -4.69
CA THR A 195 -1.93 -7.66 -5.43
C THR A 195 -2.12 -8.74 -6.46
N GLY A 196 -1.50 -8.56 -7.62
CA GLY A 196 -1.60 -9.47 -8.74
C GLY A 196 -0.30 -9.58 -9.53
N ARG A 197 -0.42 -10.15 -10.71
CA ARG A 197 0.65 -10.23 -11.70
C ARG A 197 0.12 -9.72 -13.03
N GLY A 198 0.76 -8.68 -13.56
CA GLY A 198 0.51 -8.19 -14.91
C GLY A 198 1.38 -8.90 -15.97
N PRO A 199 1.08 -8.71 -17.24
CA PRO A 199 -0.11 -8.05 -17.74
C PRO A 199 -1.37 -8.90 -17.55
N GLY A 200 -2.50 -8.25 -17.32
CA GLY A 200 -3.79 -8.91 -17.14
C GLY A 200 -4.90 -7.87 -16.95
N PRO A 201 -6.17 -8.25 -17.07
CA PRO A 201 -7.29 -7.36 -16.85
C PRO A 201 -7.37 -6.93 -15.39
N ASP A 202 -7.82 -5.71 -15.13
CA ASP A 202 -7.98 -5.15 -13.79
C ASP A 202 -9.35 -5.49 -13.15
N ASP A 203 -10.36 -5.78 -13.98
CA ASP A 203 -11.72 -6.13 -13.58
C ASP A 203 -11.82 -7.18 -12.44
N PRO A 204 -11.05 -8.30 -12.44
CA PRO A 204 -11.11 -9.29 -11.36
C PRO A 204 -10.75 -8.75 -9.97
N TYR A 205 -10.05 -7.62 -9.89
CA TYR A 205 -9.64 -7.02 -8.63
C TYR A 205 -10.66 -6.02 -8.07
N PHE A 206 -11.63 -5.58 -8.88
CA PHE A 206 -12.64 -4.60 -8.49
C PHE A 206 -13.42 -5.02 -7.24
N GLY A 207 -14.11 -6.14 -7.29
CA GLY A 207 -14.91 -6.65 -6.17
C GLY A 207 -14.08 -6.89 -4.90
N PRO A 208 -12.96 -7.63 -4.95
CA PRO A 208 -12.09 -7.85 -3.79
C PRO A 208 -11.58 -6.58 -3.13
N VAL A 209 -11.21 -5.56 -3.90
CA VAL A 209 -10.69 -4.28 -3.38
C VAL A 209 -11.82 -3.46 -2.77
N LEU A 210 -12.96 -3.36 -3.46
CA LEU A 210 -14.15 -2.64 -2.96
C LEU A 210 -14.68 -3.28 -1.67
N LYS A 211 -14.76 -4.60 -1.61
CA LYS A 211 -15.17 -5.35 -0.40
C LYS A 211 -14.30 -5.04 0.82
N GLN A 212 -13.01 -4.81 0.62
CA GLN A 212 -12.11 -4.41 1.71
C GLN A 212 -12.40 -2.97 2.16
N ALA A 213 -12.64 -2.06 1.21
CA ALA A 213 -12.86 -0.65 1.49
C ALA A 213 -14.18 -0.40 2.25
N VAL A 214 -15.27 -1.04 1.83
CA VAL A 214 -16.60 -0.85 2.46
C VAL A 214 -16.67 -1.43 3.88
N LYS A 215 -15.80 -2.36 4.23
CA LYS A 215 -15.64 -2.80 5.64
C LYS A 215 -15.07 -1.71 6.54
N ARG A 216 -14.37 -0.74 5.99
CA ARG A 216 -13.68 0.34 6.72
C ARG A 216 -14.47 1.62 6.75
N VAL A 217 -15.09 1.97 5.62
CA VAL A 217 -15.78 3.26 5.39
C VAL A 217 -17.01 3.05 4.52
N LYS A 218 -17.95 4.01 4.56
CA LYS A 218 -19.02 4.09 3.57
C LYS A 218 -18.53 4.88 2.37
N ILE A 219 -18.80 4.42 1.15
CA ILE A 219 -18.40 5.06 -0.11
C ILE A 219 -19.66 5.43 -0.88
N ALA A 220 -19.82 6.70 -1.20
CA ALA A 220 -21.00 7.17 -1.94
C ALA A 220 -20.83 7.01 -3.47
N ALA A 221 -19.63 7.28 -3.98
CA ALA A 221 -19.33 7.12 -5.40
C ALA A 221 -17.91 6.60 -5.62
N LEU A 222 -17.72 5.80 -6.69
CA LEU A 222 -16.47 5.15 -7.05
C LEU A 222 -16.11 5.49 -8.49
N LEU A 223 -14.91 6.05 -8.68
CA LEU A 223 -14.29 6.27 -9.99
C LEU A 223 -13.42 5.07 -10.35
N ALA A 224 -13.48 4.64 -11.60
CA ALA A 224 -12.54 3.69 -12.18
C ALA A 224 -12.31 4.02 -13.65
N ASP A 225 -11.27 3.45 -14.25
CA ASP A 225 -11.04 3.56 -15.68
C ASP A 225 -11.92 2.56 -16.48
N ALA A 226 -11.88 2.64 -17.81
CA ALA A 226 -12.65 1.76 -18.68
C ALA A 226 -12.25 0.27 -18.58
N GLY A 227 -11.09 -0.04 -18.02
CA GLY A 227 -10.64 -1.42 -17.76
C GLY A 227 -11.49 -2.16 -16.74
N TYR A 228 -12.24 -1.42 -15.91
CA TYR A 228 -13.19 -1.96 -14.91
C TYR A 228 -14.66 -1.93 -15.41
N ASP A 229 -14.92 -1.52 -16.67
CA ASP A 229 -16.27 -1.43 -17.20
C ASP A 229 -16.85 -2.83 -17.46
N SER A 230 -17.51 -3.39 -16.45
CA SER A 230 -18.25 -4.64 -16.53
C SER A 230 -19.58 -4.52 -15.81
N GLU A 231 -20.63 -5.20 -16.34
CA GLU A 231 -21.94 -5.27 -15.68
C GLU A 231 -21.80 -5.76 -14.23
N ALA A 232 -20.96 -6.80 -14.03
CA ALA A 232 -20.72 -7.38 -12.72
C ALA A 232 -20.14 -6.35 -11.73
N ALA A 233 -19.23 -5.45 -12.17
CA ALA A 233 -18.69 -4.40 -11.34
C ALA A 233 -19.75 -3.37 -10.95
N HIS A 234 -20.59 -2.94 -11.88
CA HIS A 234 -21.67 -1.99 -11.62
C HIS A 234 -22.72 -2.57 -10.66
N VAL A 235 -23.17 -3.80 -10.89
CA VAL A 235 -24.15 -4.50 -10.04
C VAL A 235 -23.58 -4.68 -8.63
N TYR A 236 -22.33 -5.18 -8.51
CA TYR A 236 -21.69 -5.40 -7.23
C TYR A 236 -21.55 -4.11 -6.41
N ALA A 237 -21.12 -3.01 -7.04
CA ALA A 237 -20.99 -1.73 -6.35
C ALA A 237 -22.33 -1.20 -5.87
N ARG A 238 -23.37 -1.27 -6.70
CA ARG A 238 -24.70 -0.73 -6.39
C ARG A 238 -25.44 -1.60 -5.37
N GLU A 239 -25.49 -2.91 -5.57
CA GLU A 239 -26.37 -3.79 -4.78
C GLU A 239 -25.69 -4.29 -3.51
N GLU A 240 -24.39 -4.61 -3.55
CA GLU A 240 -23.67 -5.14 -2.39
C GLU A 240 -22.97 -4.06 -1.56
N CYS A 241 -22.64 -2.91 -2.16
CA CYS A 241 -21.83 -1.90 -1.51
C CYS A 241 -22.51 -0.54 -1.34
N ASP A 242 -23.73 -0.36 -1.85
CA ASP A 242 -24.50 0.91 -1.83
C ASP A 242 -23.66 2.10 -2.37
N ALA A 243 -22.86 1.84 -3.42
CA ALA A 243 -21.98 2.81 -4.03
C ALA A 243 -22.30 3.01 -5.51
N ARG A 244 -22.41 4.29 -5.93
CA ARG A 244 -22.56 4.62 -7.35
C ARG A 244 -21.19 4.49 -8.06
N THR A 245 -21.19 3.98 -9.29
CA THR A 245 -19.99 3.87 -10.12
C THR A 245 -19.97 4.95 -11.19
N LEU A 246 -18.79 5.49 -11.43
CA LEU A 246 -18.47 6.44 -12.49
C LEU A 246 -17.31 5.83 -13.30
N ILE A 247 -17.65 4.94 -14.22
CA ILE A 247 -16.71 4.18 -15.06
C ILE A 247 -17.04 4.52 -16.52
N PRO A 248 -16.09 5.03 -17.31
CA PRO A 248 -16.34 5.30 -18.73
C PRO A 248 -16.54 3.99 -19.49
N ALA A 249 -17.47 3.99 -20.45
CA ALA A 249 -17.72 2.82 -21.28
C ALA A 249 -16.47 2.41 -22.07
N MET A 250 -16.20 1.12 -22.13
CA MET A 250 -15.08 0.59 -22.90
C MET A 250 -15.34 0.84 -24.41
N ARG A 251 -14.35 1.40 -25.11
CA ARG A 251 -14.44 1.65 -26.55
C ARG A 251 -14.71 0.36 -27.32
N GLY A 252 -15.65 0.39 -28.28
CA GLY A 252 -16.01 -0.76 -29.12
C GLY A 252 -17.11 -1.67 -28.58
N ARG A 253 -17.66 -1.40 -27.39
CA ARG A 253 -18.91 -2.05 -26.95
C ARG A 253 -20.11 -1.50 -27.74
N PRO A 254 -21.02 -2.37 -28.24
CA PRO A 254 -22.25 -1.89 -28.85
C PRO A 254 -23.06 -1.09 -27.83
N THR A 255 -23.50 0.12 -28.22
CA THR A 255 -24.32 1.02 -27.41
C THR A 255 -25.74 0.53 -27.13
N THR A 256 -26.11 -0.68 -27.60
CA THR A 256 -27.45 -1.24 -27.56
C THR A 256 -27.86 -1.84 -26.21
N LYS A 257 -26.96 -2.02 -25.24
CA LYS A 257 -27.33 -2.41 -23.88
C LYS A 257 -27.48 -1.15 -23.01
N LYS A 258 -28.71 -0.76 -22.77
CA LYS A 258 -29.06 0.18 -21.69
C LYS A 258 -28.72 -0.49 -20.37
N HIS A 259 -27.79 0.06 -19.66
CA HIS A 259 -27.45 -0.36 -18.28
C HIS A 259 -28.32 0.36 -17.29
#